data_1432b0347a17353d6b20c73320fb7577
#
_entry.id   1432b0347a17353d6b20c73320fb7577
#
_cell.length_a   1.000
_cell.length_b   1.000
_cell.length_c   1.000
_cell.angle_alpha   90.00
_cell.angle_beta   90.00
_cell.angle_gamma   90.00
#
_symmetry.space_group_name_H-M   'P 1'
#
loop_
_entity.id
_entity.type
_entity.pdbx_description
1 polymer ?
#
loop_
_entity_poly.entity_id
_entity_poly.type
_entity_poly.pdbx_seq_one_letter_code
_entity_poly.pdbx_strand_id
1 'polypeptide(L)'
;MQLSSLLQRFNEPETLKMAKLGRELRAKGFDITDLSLGEPDFDTPDHIKTAAKKAIDENYSHYTPVAGYLDLREAVCAKLKRDNNLEYTPDQIIVSTGAKQSIFNTVISIVDGGDEVI
;
A
#
# COMPACT_ATOMS: atom_id res chain seq x y z
N MET A 1 3.21 30.16 15.06
CA MET A 1 3.78 29.30 14.01
C MET A 1 2.70 29.19 12.93
N GLN A 2 3.02 29.55 11.69
CA GLN A 2 2.06 29.48 10.58
C GLN A 2 2.28 28.16 9.84
N LEU A 3 1.22 27.38 9.69
CA LEU A 3 1.27 26.11 8.95
C LEU A 3 1.23 26.37 7.44
N SER A 4 1.74 25.41 6.65
CA SER A 4 1.73 25.50 5.19
C SER A 4 0.29 25.59 4.65
N SER A 5 0.08 26.46 3.66
CA SER A 5 -1.20 26.56 2.94
C SER A 5 -1.58 25.26 2.20
N LEU A 6 -0.64 24.38 1.94
CA LEU A 6 -0.90 23.06 1.37
C LEU A 6 -1.84 22.23 2.25
N LEU A 7 -1.79 22.40 3.59
CA LEU A 7 -2.67 21.70 4.51
C LEU A 7 -4.15 22.03 4.30
N GLN A 8 -4.47 23.20 3.74
CA GLN A 8 -5.84 23.58 3.41
C GLN A 8 -6.43 22.80 2.23
N ARG A 9 -5.58 22.11 1.46
CA ARG A 9 -5.98 21.27 0.32
C ARG A 9 -6.28 19.83 0.71
N PHE A 10 -5.96 19.43 1.96
CA PHE A 10 -6.21 18.09 2.46
C PHE A 10 -7.48 18.05 3.29
N ASN A 11 -8.38 17.18 2.90
CA ASN A 11 -9.54 16.83 3.71
C ASN A 11 -9.37 15.40 4.22
N GLU A 12 -9.86 15.13 5.44
CA GLU A 12 -9.94 13.77 5.93
C GLU A 12 -10.86 12.96 4.99
N PRO A 13 -10.42 11.80 4.49
CA PRO A 13 -11.26 10.96 3.63
C PRO A 13 -12.55 10.56 4.33
N GLU A 14 -13.69 10.69 3.66
CA GLU A 14 -15.02 10.37 4.24
C GLU A 14 -15.12 8.92 4.71
N THR A 15 -14.48 7.98 4.01
CA THR A 15 -14.41 6.56 4.42
C THR A 15 -13.76 6.39 5.79
N LEU A 16 -12.70 7.15 6.10
CA LEU A 16 -12.04 7.10 7.41
C LEU A 16 -12.91 7.72 8.49
N LYS A 17 -13.62 8.81 8.21
CA LYS A 17 -14.60 9.41 9.14
C LYS A 17 -15.73 8.41 9.47
N MET A 18 -16.27 7.73 8.46
CA MET A 18 -17.30 6.72 8.64
C MET A 18 -16.81 5.53 9.46
N ALA A 19 -15.63 5.01 9.18
CA ALA A 19 -15.03 3.93 9.95
C ALA A 19 -14.78 4.33 11.43
N LYS A 20 -14.36 5.57 11.66
CA LYS A 20 -14.22 6.12 13.02
C LYS A 20 -15.56 6.18 13.74
N LEU A 21 -16.58 6.71 13.08
CA LEU A 21 -17.94 6.80 13.62
C LEU A 21 -18.49 5.40 13.97
N GLY A 22 -18.30 4.40 13.09
CA GLY A 22 -18.70 3.03 13.35
C GLY A 22 -18.07 2.45 14.61
N ARG A 23 -16.76 2.67 14.81
CA ARG A 23 -16.06 2.25 16.04
C ARG A 23 -16.59 2.95 17.28
N GLU A 24 -16.84 4.26 17.21
CA GLU A 24 -17.37 5.05 18.34
C GLU A 24 -18.78 4.59 18.74
N LEU A 25 -19.63 4.28 17.77
CA LEU A 25 -20.99 3.79 18.04
C LEU A 25 -20.98 2.38 18.63
N ARG A 26 -20.13 1.47 18.12
CA ARG A 26 -19.95 0.13 18.75
C ARG A 26 -19.46 0.25 20.19
N ALA A 27 -18.52 1.15 20.46
CA ALA A 27 -18.03 1.38 21.83
C ALA A 27 -19.12 1.90 22.78
N LYS A 28 -20.18 2.54 22.26
CA LYS A 28 -21.36 2.97 23.00
C LYS A 28 -22.45 1.89 23.11
N GLY A 29 -22.20 0.68 22.60
CA GLY A 29 -23.11 -0.47 22.69
C GLY A 29 -24.13 -0.56 21.55
N PHE A 30 -24.01 0.25 20.49
CA PHE A 30 -24.87 0.10 19.32
C PHE A 30 -24.44 -1.10 18.47
N ASP A 31 -25.43 -1.87 17.99
CA ASP A 31 -25.20 -2.88 16.97
C ASP A 31 -25.07 -2.21 15.59
N ILE A 32 -23.86 -2.22 15.04
CA ILE A 32 -23.52 -1.53 13.78
C ILE A 32 -23.06 -2.52 12.73
N THR A 33 -23.78 -2.55 11.62
CA THR A 33 -23.30 -3.16 10.38
C THR A 33 -22.44 -2.14 9.63
N ASP A 34 -21.14 -2.42 9.52
CA ASP A 34 -20.16 -1.50 8.95
C ASP A 34 -19.86 -1.85 7.49
N LEU A 35 -20.19 -0.96 6.59
CA LEU A 35 -19.94 -1.07 5.15
C LEU A 35 -18.99 0.03 4.65
N SER A 36 -18.27 0.70 5.56
CA SER A 36 -17.45 1.87 5.25
C SER A 36 -16.09 1.55 4.62
N LEU A 37 -15.53 0.39 4.93
CA LEU A 37 -14.22 -0.07 4.40
C LEU A 37 -14.39 -1.43 3.72
N GLY A 38 -13.82 -1.55 2.52
CA GLY A 38 -13.68 -2.83 1.85
C GLY A 38 -12.33 -3.45 2.22
N GLU A 39 -12.34 -4.53 2.97
CA GLU A 39 -11.17 -5.34 3.25
C GLU A 39 -11.53 -6.83 3.14
N PRO A 40 -10.58 -7.71 2.76
CA PRO A 40 -10.79 -9.14 2.80
C PRO A 40 -11.11 -9.61 4.23
N ASP A 41 -12.09 -10.47 4.39
CA ASP A 41 -12.46 -11.09 5.67
C ASP A 41 -11.62 -12.34 6.00
N PHE A 42 -10.74 -12.76 5.09
CA PHE A 42 -9.81 -13.85 5.27
C PHE A 42 -8.54 -13.40 5.99
N ASP A 43 -8.07 -14.25 6.89
CA ASP A 43 -6.74 -14.09 7.48
C ASP A 43 -5.64 -14.24 6.44
N THR A 44 -4.48 -13.64 6.74
CA THR A 44 -3.25 -13.89 5.96
C THR A 44 -2.95 -15.38 5.90
N PRO A 45 -2.71 -15.97 4.73
CA PRO A 45 -2.39 -17.40 4.59
C PRO A 45 -1.20 -17.84 5.45
N ASP A 46 -1.26 -19.05 6.02
CA ASP A 46 -0.28 -19.51 6.99
C ASP A 46 1.15 -19.59 6.45
N HIS A 47 1.33 -19.94 5.18
CA HIS A 47 2.65 -19.94 4.55
C HIS A 47 3.27 -18.54 4.49
N ILE A 48 2.47 -17.48 4.30
CA ILE A 48 2.91 -16.09 4.31
C ILE A 48 3.28 -15.67 5.73
N LYS A 49 2.43 -16.00 6.72
CA LYS A 49 2.73 -15.76 8.16
C LYS A 49 4.04 -16.43 8.57
N THR A 50 4.26 -17.66 8.13
CA THR A 50 5.48 -18.43 8.42
C THR A 50 6.70 -17.78 7.79
N ALA A 51 6.62 -17.38 6.53
CA ALA A 51 7.72 -16.69 5.85
C ALA A 51 8.05 -15.35 6.53
N ALA A 52 7.04 -14.59 6.96
CA ALA A 52 7.26 -13.34 7.68
C ALA A 52 7.95 -13.52 9.02
N LYS A 53 7.54 -14.54 9.82
CA LYS A 53 8.19 -14.88 11.09
C LYS A 53 9.65 -15.28 10.86
N LYS A 54 9.91 -16.12 9.86
CA LYS A 54 11.27 -16.53 9.50
C LYS A 54 12.13 -15.32 9.13
N ALA A 55 11.61 -14.39 8.33
CA ALA A 55 12.35 -13.18 7.94
C ALA A 55 12.70 -12.31 9.17
N ILE A 56 11.83 -12.22 10.17
CA ILE A 56 12.13 -11.53 11.43
C ILE A 56 13.25 -12.25 12.18
N ASP A 57 13.18 -13.56 12.32
CA ASP A 57 14.19 -14.38 13.00
C ASP A 57 15.55 -14.31 12.31
N GLU A 58 15.56 -14.17 10.99
CA GLU A 58 16.76 -14.00 10.15
C GLU A 58 17.25 -12.54 10.06
N ASN A 59 16.68 -11.63 10.83
CA ASN A 59 17.07 -10.21 10.91
C ASN A 59 16.93 -9.44 9.57
N TYR A 60 15.90 -9.70 8.79
CA TYR A 60 15.53 -8.86 7.63
C TYR A 60 14.97 -7.50 8.08
N SER A 61 15.70 -6.80 8.94
CA SER A 61 15.30 -5.53 9.58
C SER A 61 16.26 -4.38 9.28
N HIS A 62 17.22 -4.59 8.39
CA HIS A 62 18.17 -3.57 7.95
C HIS A 62 17.67 -2.81 6.72
N TYR A 63 18.32 -1.69 6.40
CA TYR A 63 18.01 -0.95 5.17
C TYR A 63 18.17 -1.82 3.93
N THR A 64 17.21 -1.72 3.04
CA THR A 64 17.24 -2.40 1.75
C THR A 64 17.79 -1.49 0.65
N PRO A 65 18.17 -2.01 -0.53
CA PRO A 65 18.29 -1.20 -1.73
C PRO A 65 17.00 -0.40 -1.98
N VAL A 66 17.12 0.80 -2.55
CA VAL A 66 15.97 1.71 -2.78
C VAL A 66 14.84 1.04 -3.58
N ALA A 67 15.19 0.21 -4.56
CA ALA A 67 14.21 -0.52 -5.38
C ALA A 67 13.64 -1.77 -4.69
N GLY A 68 14.12 -2.13 -3.51
CA GLY A 68 13.78 -3.38 -2.79
C GLY A 68 14.79 -4.51 -3.04
N TYR A 69 14.66 -5.58 -2.28
CA TYR A 69 15.52 -6.77 -2.42
C TYR A 69 15.47 -7.35 -3.83
N LEU A 70 16.61 -7.84 -4.31
CA LEU A 70 16.72 -8.40 -5.66
C LEU A 70 15.86 -9.65 -5.84
N ASP A 71 15.91 -10.57 -4.89
CA ASP A 71 15.12 -11.81 -4.89
C ASP A 71 13.60 -11.54 -4.96
N LEU A 72 13.12 -10.52 -4.25
CA LEU A 72 11.71 -10.09 -4.33
C LEU A 72 11.38 -9.52 -5.72
N ARG A 73 12.26 -8.70 -6.30
CA ARG A 73 12.06 -8.14 -7.64
C ARG A 73 12.07 -9.23 -8.72
N GLU A 74 12.94 -10.22 -8.59
CA GLU A 74 12.99 -11.41 -9.46
C GLU A 74 11.70 -12.24 -9.33
N ALA A 75 11.21 -12.44 -8.09
CA ALA A 75 9.95 -13.13 -7.86
C ALA A 75 8.74 -12.38 -8.47
N VAL A 76 8.73 -11.05 -8.43
CA VAL A 76 7.72 -10.22 -9.12
C VAL A 76 7.79 -10.42 -10.63
N CYS A 77 8.99 -10.41 -11.23
CA CYS A 77 9.17 -10.68 -12.67
C CYS A 77 8.65 -12.07 -13.06
N ALA A 78 9.01 -13.10 -12.27
CA ALA A 78 8.54 -14.46 -12.48
C ALA A 78 6.99 -14.57 -12.38
N LYS A 79 6.38 -13.88 -11.41
CA LYS A 79 4.90 -13.80 -11.27
C LYS A 79 4.26 -13.14 -12.48
N LEU A 80 4.77 -12.00 -12.92
CA LEU A 80 4.23 -11.27 -14.08
C LEU A 80 4.34 -12.10 -15.37
N LYS A 81 5.44 -12.82 -15.55
CA LYS A 81 5.58 -13.74 -16.68
C LYS A 81 4.57 -14.89 -16.61
N ARG A 82 4.47 -15.57 -15.47
CA ARG A 82 3.60 -16.73 -15.27
C ARG A 82 2.12 -16.40 -15.42
N ASP A 83 1.67 -15.32 -14.78
CA ASP A 83 0.24 -15.05 -14.60
C ASP A 83 -0.32 -14.04 -15.62
N ASN A 84 0.53 -13.17 -16.13
CA ASN A 84 0.12 -12.07 -17.00
C ASN A 84 0.76 -12.12 -18.40
N ASN A 85 1.71 -13.06 -18.64
CA ASN A 85 2.52 -13.14 -19.85
C ASN A 85 3.27 -11.83 -20.18
N LEU A 86 3.74 -11.13 -19.14
CA LEU A 86 4.52 -9.90 -19.23
C LEU A 86 5.98 -10.20 -18.86
N GLU A 87 6.91 -9.72 -19.68
CA GLU A 87 8.34 -9.87 -19.45
C GLU A 87 8.95 -8.57 -18.96
N TYR A 88 9.52 -8.62 -17.76
CA TYR A 88 10.27 -7.54 -17.16
C TYR A 88 11.58 -8.06 -16.59
N THR A 89 12.57 -7.16 -16.48
CA THR A 89 13.80 -7.40 -15.73
C THR A 89 13.70 -6.81 -14.32
N PRO A 90 14.48 -7.30 -13.35
CA PRO A 90 14.47 -6.76 -11.99
C PRO A 90 14.76 -5.25 -11.92
N ASP A 91 15.49 -4.69 -12.86
CA ASP A 91 15.80 -3.25 -12.92
C ASP A 91 14.60 -2.38 -13.31
N GLN A 92 13.55 -3.01 -13.83
CA GLN A 92 12.28 -2.36 -14.15
C GLN A 92 11.25 -2.48 -13.02
N ILE A 93 11.63 -3.05 -11.87
CA ILE A 93 10.75 -3.28 -10.73
C ILE A 93 11.20 -2.41 -9.55
N ILE A 94 10.25 -1.69 -8.97
CA ILE A 94 10.42 -0.95 -7.71
C ILE A 94 9.36 -1.43 -6.73
N VAL A 95 9.78 -1.81 -5.54
CA VAL A 95 8.89 -2.21 -4.44
C VAL A 95 8.54 -0.97 -3.62
N SER A 96 7.26 -0.68 -3.48
CA SER A 96 6.74 0.49 -2.77
C SER A 96 5.95 0.08 -1.52
N THR A 97 5.80 1.01 -0.58
CA THR A 97 4.98 0.83 0.62
C THR A 97 3.48 1.00 0.27
N GLY A 98 2.95 0.02 -0.44
CA GLY A 98 1.56 -0.03 -0.88
C GLY A 98 1.28 0.74 -2.17
N ALA A 99 0.11 0.49 -2.75
CA ALA A 99 -0.30 1.01 -4.06
C ALA A 99 -0.37 2.54 -4.12
N LYS A 100 -0.75 3.20 -3.05
CA LYS A 100 -0.83 4.68 -3.02
C LYS A 100 0.53 5.33 -3.24
N GLN A 101 1.60 4.76 -2.68
CA GLN A 101 2.95 5.25 -2.91
C GLN A 101 3.38 5.01 -4.37
N SER A 102 3.05 3.85 -4.94
CA SER A 102 3.35 3.55 -6.35
C SER A 102 2.68 4.56 -7.28
N ILE A 103 1.38 4.85 -7.07
CA ILE A 103 0.62 5.84 -7.84
C ILE A 103 1.25 7.23 -7.68
N PHE A 104 1.53 7.65 -6.45
CA PHE A 104 2.13 8.96 -6.19
C PHE A 104 3.49 9.10 -6.89
N ASN A 105 4.37 8.11 -6.75
CA ASN A 105 5.68 8.14 -7.40
C ASN A 105 5.56 8.18 -8.92
N THR A 106 4.64 7.44 -9.50
CA THR A 106 4.40 7.44 -10.95
C THR A 106 3.92 8.82 -11.40
N VAL A 107 2.87 9.35 -10.77
CA VAL A 107 2.30 10.66 -11.16
C VAL A 107 3.35 11.76 -11.06
N ILE A 108 4.08 11.87 -9.95
CA ILE A 108 5.08 12.93 -9.76
C ILE A 108 6.29 12.80 -10.71
N SER A 109 6.49 11.60 -11.28
CA SER A 109 7.61 11.36 -12.20
C SER A 109 7.29 11.67 -13.66
N ILE A 110 5.99 11.74 -14.03
CA ILE A 110 5.59 11.86 -15.45
C ILE A 110 4.58 12.97 -15.72
N VAL A 111 4.08 13.67 -14.67
CA VAL A 111 3.05 14.69 -14.79
C VAL A 111 3.57 16.02 -14.27
N ASP A 112 3.52 17.04 -15.12
CA ASP A 112 3.88 18.41 -14.78
C ASP A 112 2.63 19.32 -14.63
N GLY A 113 2.87 20.54 -14.13
CA GLY A 113 1.81 21.55 -13.99
C GLY A 113 1.25 21.97 -15.35
N GLY A 114 -0.01 21.65 -15.60
CA GLY A 114 -0.70 21.93 -16.88
C GLY A 114 -1.03 20.67 -17.70
N ASP A 115 -0.48 19.52 -17.31
CA ASP A 115 -0.83 18.26 -17.94
C ASP A 115 -2.23 17.78 -17.56
N GLU A 116 -2.89 17.10 -18.47
CA GLU A 116 -4.19 16.47 -18.25
C GLU A 116 -4.00 14.95 -17.98
N VAL A 117 -4.64 14.46 -16.92
CA VAL A 117 -4.64 13.04 -16.54
C VAL A 117 -6.06 12.52 -16.64
N ILE A 118 -6.28 11.45 -17.44
CA ILE A 118 -7.58 10.83 -17.67
C ILE A 118 -7.63 9.47 -16.95
#